data_a23f14f549e1bd6a85933fd684fb8cb8
#
_entry.id   a23f14f549e1bd6a85933fd684fb8cb8
#
_cell.length_a   1.000
_cell.length_b   1.000
_cell.length_c   1.000
_cell.angle_alpha   90.00
_cell.angle_beta   90.00
_cell.angle_gamma   90.00
#
_symmetry.space_group_name_H-M   'P 1'
#
loop_
_entity.id
_entity.type
_entity.pdbx_description
1 polymer ?
#
loop_
_entity_poly.entity_id
_entity_poly.type
_entity_poly.pdbx_seq_one_letter_code
_entity_poly.pdbx_strand_id
1 'polypeptide(L)'
;MAIPSSGIHSNGYSLVRAVLKNNKISKSLKKELLKPTKIYTKEILKLFNKNLINAAAHITGGGLVENITRSVPDNLSINIDLSKIKIKKIFKWLKLKSISDAEMLKTFNCGVGFCLIVNKNNVAK
;
A
#
# COMPACT_ATOMS: atom_id res chain seq x y z
N MET A 1 -5.24 4.77 9.91
CA MET A 1 -5.57 5.57 8.69
C MET A 1 -4.63 5.20 7.56
N ALA A 2 -5.08 5.28 6.29
CA ALA A 2 -4.27 4.93 5.14
C ALA A 2 -4.10 6.13 4.19
N ILE A 3 -2.86 6.39 3.75
CA ILE A 3 -2.56 7.37 2.70
C ILE A 3 -2.42 6.61 1.38
N PRO A 4 -3.13 7.03 0.31
CA PRO A 4 -3.10 6.33 -0.96
C PRO A 4 -1.70 6.30 -1.59
N SER A 5 -1.35 5.16 -2.20
CA SER A 5 -0.15 5.04 -3.04
C SER A 5 -0.34 5.72 -4.41
N SER A 6 0.76 6.07 -5.08
CA SER A 6 0.70 6.52 -6.48
C SER A 6 0.53 5.37 -7.47
N GLY A 7 0.91 4.15 -7.09
CA GLY A 7 0.90 2.94 -7.91
C GLY A 7 1.58 1.80 -7.18
N ILE A 8 2.25 0.92 -7.91
CA ILE A 8 2.98 -0.22 -7.35
C ILE A 8 4.15 0.22 -6.47
N HIS A 9 4.67 1.43 -6.66
CA HIS A 9 5.91 1.91 -6.06
C HIS A 9 7.12 1.10 -6.55
N SER A 10 8.00 0.67 -5.64
CA SER A 10 9.22 -0.07 -5.98
C SER A 10 9.13 -1.58 -5.73
N ASN A 11 7.99 -2.11 -5.27
CA ASN A 11 7.87 -3.52 -4.89
C ASN A 11 6.98 -4.33 -5.82
N GLY A 12 7.28 -5.63 -5.93
CA GLY A 12 6.48 -6.56 -6.71
C GLY A 12 6.79 -6.57 -8.22
N TYR A 13 7.79 -5.84 -8.71
CA TYR A 13 8.11 -5.79 -10.14
C TYR A 13 8.59 -7.12 -10.71
N SER A 14 9.18 -8.00 -9.91
CA SER A 14 9.53 -9.35 -10.37
C SER A 14 8.29 -10.14 -10.74
N LEU A 15 7.25 -10.09 -9.91
CA LEU A 15 5.95 -10.72 -10.19
C LEU A 15 5.25 -10.05 -11.37
N VAL A 16 5.27 -8.71 -11.44
CA VAL A 16 4.72 -7.98 -12.60
C VAL A 16 5.39 -8.41 -13.89
N ARG A 17 6.72 -8.50 -13.92
CA ARG A 17 7.46 -8.95 -15.11
C ARG A 17 7.10 -10.39 -15.49
N ALA A 18 6.95 -11.28 -14.52
CA ALA A 18 6.50 -12.66 -14.77
C ALA A 18 5.12 -12.69 -15.43
N VAL A 19 4.18 -11.91 -14.91
CA VAL A 19 2.82 -11.79 -15.49
C VAL A 19 2.86 -11.22 -16.90
N LEU A 20 3.70 -10.22 -17.16
CA LEU A 20 3.80 -9.56 -18.47
C LEU A 20 4.40 -10.45 -19.56
N LYS A 21 5.16 -11.51 -19.21
CA LYS A 21 5.68 -12.47 -20.21
C LYS A 21 4.57 -13.09 -21.06
N ASN A 22 3.42 -13.37 -20.44
CA ASN A 22 2.31 -14.06 -21.08
C ASN A 22 1.03 -13.21 -21.21
N ASN A 23 1.09 -11.93 -20.85
CA ASN A 23 -0.09 -11.06 -20.86
C ASN A 23 0.22 -9.69 -21.45
N LYS A 24 -0.62 -9.26 -22.40
CA LYS A 24 -0.57 -7.90 -22.92
C LYS A 24 -1.15 -6.92 -21.90
N ILE A 25 -0.56 -5.73 -21.82
CA ILE A 25 -1.02 -4.64 -20.96
C ILE A 25 -1.37 -3.41 -21.83
N SER A 26 -2.45 -2.71 -21.47
CA SER A 26 -2.84 -1.47 -22.14
C SER A 26 -1.85 -0.33 -21.88
N LYS A 27 -1.78 0.65 -22.80
CA LYS A 27 -0.94 1.86 -22.63
C LYS A 27 -1.27 2.60 -21.32
N SER A 28 -2.54 2.66 -20.93
CA SER A 28 -3.00 3.31 -19.70
C SER A 28 -2.46 2.60 -18.46
N LEU A 29 -2.59 1.26 -18.38
CA LEU A 29 -2.05 0.47 -17.27
C LEU A 29 -0.52 0.49 -17.23
N LYS A 30 0.15 0.53 -18.40
CA LYS A 30 1.61 0.69 -18.45
C LYS A 30 2.05 2.03 -17.85
N LYS A 31 1.34 3.13 -18.11
CA LYS A 31 1.60 4.43 -17.46
C LYS A 31 1.39 4.37 -15.95
N GLU A 32 0.35 3.68 -15.49
CA GLU A 32 0.08 3.50 -14.06
C GLU A 32 1.18 2.66 -13.39
N LEU A 33 1.65 1.61 -14.07
CA LEU A 33 2.73 0.74 -13.62
C LEU A 33 4.06 1.51 -13.44
N LEU A 34 4.38 2.42 -14.37
CA LEU A 34 5.63 3.19 -14.38
C LEU A 34 5.56 4.48 -13.55
N LYS A 35 4.46 4.71 -12.83
CA LYS A 35 4.29 5.92 -12.05
C LYS A 35 5.29 5.96 -10.88
N PRO A 36 6.03 7.07 -10.69
CA PRO A 36 6.99 7.20 -9.60
C PRO A 36 6.33 7.02 -8.23
N THR A 37 7.09 6.50 -7.28
CA THR A 37 6.68 6.45 -5.87
C THR A 37 6.37 7.84 -5.36
N LYS A 38 5.22 7.99 -4.71
CA LYS A 38 4.83 9.25 -4.05
C LYS A 38 5.78 9.52 -2.89
N ILE A 39 6.23 10.78 -2.77
CA ILE A 39 6.99 11.27 -1.62
C ILE A 39 5.99 11.67 -0.53
N TYR A 40 6.07 11.05 0.63
CA TYR A 40 5.15 11.24 1.76
C TYR A 40 5.69 12.16 2.85
N THR A 41 6.95 12.58 2.75
CA THR A 41 7.69 13.27 3.82
C THR A 41 6.94 14.49 4.35
N LYS A 42 6.45 15.35 3.46
CA LYS A 42 5.75 16.58 3.87
C LYS A 42 4.51 16.30 4.73
N GLU A 43 3.65 15.40 4.25
CA GLU A 43 2.40 15.05 4.92
C GLU A 43 2.66 14.39 6.27
N ILE A 44 3.60 13.43 6.30
CA ILE A 44 3.93 12.69 7.51
C ILE A 44 4.56 13.61 8.57
N LEU A 45 5.54 14.42 8.21
CA LEU A 45 6.19 15.36 9.14
C LEU A 45 5.20 16.39 9.70
N LYS A 46 4.29 16.90 8.87
CA LYS A 46 3.25 17.84 9.34
C LYS A 46 2.36 17.22 10.43
N LEU A 47 1.99 15.96 10.29
CA LEU A 47 1.17 15.26 11.27
C LEU A 47 1.97 14.86 12.50
N PHE A 48 3.22 14.44 12.31
CA PHE A 48 4.15 14.10 13.38
C PHE A 48 4.42 15.30 14.30
N ASN A 49 4.74 16.46 13.72
CA ASN A 49 5.01 17.70 14.47
C ASN A 49 3.78 18.21 15.25
N LYS A 50 2.58 17.76 14.91
CA LYS A 50 1.35 18.04 15.65
C LYS A 50 1.01 16.99 16.71
N ASN A 51 1.90 16.01 16.95
CA ASN A 51 1.68 14.89 17.86
C ASN A 51 0.38 14.11 17.57
N LEU A 52 0.04 13.96 16.28
CA LEU A 52 -1.18 13.27 15.85
C LEU A 52 -0.94 11.80 15.49
N ILE A 53 0.32 11.38 15.35
CA ILE A 53 0.72 10.04 14.94
C ILE A 53 1.40 9.32 16.08
N ASN A 54 0.92 8.11 16.43
CA ASN A 54 1.56 7.22 17.41
C ASN A 54 2.63 6.35 16.76
N ALA A 55 2.34 5.83 15.54
CA ALA A 55 3.28 5.08 14.72
C ALA A 55 2.90 5.20 13.23
N ALA A 56 3.85 4.87 12.35
CA ALA A 56 3.63 4.94 10.90
C ALA A 56 4.36 3.80 10.19
N ALA A 57 3.73 3.22 9.18
CA ALA A 57 4.31 2.19 8.32
C ALA A 57 4.32 2.66 6.86
N HIS A 58 5.50 2.77 6.26
CA HIS A 58 5.63 2.89 4.81
C HIS A 58 5.45 1.51 4.19
N ILE A 59 4.47 1.37 3.31
CA ILE A 59 4.16 0.07 2.72
C ILE A 59 5.11 -0.19 1.56
N THR A 60 6.07 -1.08 1.83
CA THR A 60 7.18 -1.47 0.96
C THR A 60 7.21 -3.00 0.77
N GLY A 61 8.38 -3.63 0.65
CA GLY A 61 8.51 -5.09 0.59
C GLY A 61 7.84 -5.77 1.78
N GLY A 62 7.16 -6.89 1.55
CA GLY A 62 6.31 -7.55 2.54
C GLY A 62 4.85 -7.09 2.53
N GLY A 63 4.50 -6.12 1.66
CA GLY A 63 3.12 -5.68 1.43
C GLY A 63 2.46 -5.04 2.64
N LEU A 64 1.13 -5.06 2.66
CA LEU A 64 0.34 -4.40 3.71
C LEU A 64 0.57 -5.03 5.08
N VAL A 65 0.41 -6.35 5.17
CA VAL A 65 0.36 -7.05 6.47
C VAL A 65 1.67 -6.89 7.21
N GLU A 66 2.79 -7.27 6.59
CA GLU A 66 4.09 -7.29 7.23
C GLU A 66 4.55 -5.90 7.69
N ASN A 67 4.36 -4.88 6.84
CA ASN A 67 4.80 -3.52 7.19
C ASN A 67 3.95 -2.90 8.31
N ILE A 68 2.65 -3.17 8.36
CA ILE A 68 1.81 -2.63 9.43
C ILE A 68 2.10 -3.37 10.74
N THR A 69 2.27 -4.69 10.71
CA THR A 69 2.59 -5.50 11.89
C THR A 69 3.85 -5.03 12.60
N ARG A 70 4.90 -4.69 11.85
CA ARG A 70 6.16 -4.15 12.41
C ARG A 70 5.99 -2.82 13.18
N SER A 71 4.88 -2.11 12.96
CA SER A 71 4.63 -0.80 13.57
C SER A 71 3.68 -0.87 14.75
N VAL A 72 3.26 -2.07 15.14
CA VAL A 72 2.31 -2.30 16.23
C VAL A 72 2.98 -3.18 17.29
N PRO A 73 2.81 -2.88 18.59
CA PRO A 73 3.32 -3.71 19.69
C PRO A 73 2.79 -5.15 19.61
N ASP A 74 3.61 -6.12 20.04
CA ASP A 74 3.31 -7.57 19.95
C ASP A 74 2.06 -8.01 20.70
N ASN A 75 1.65 -7.25 21.71
CA ASN A 75 0.43 -7.52 22.49
C ASN A 75 -0.86 -6.99 21.83
N LEU A 76 -0.76 -6.41 20.63
CA LEU A 76 -1.91 -5.88 19.88
C LEU A 76 -2.09 -6.64 18.56
N SER A 77 -3.34 -6.78 18.13
CA SER A 77 -3.69 -7.34 16.83
C SER A 77 -4.14 -6.25 15.86
N ILE A 78 -4.02 -6.55 14.56
CA ILE A 78 -4.41 -5.64 13.48
C ILE A 78 -5.62 -6.22 12.74
N ASN A 79 -6.67 -5.43 12.61
CA ASN A 79 -7.77 -5.74 11.70
C ASN A 79 -7.75 -4.75 10.53
N ILE A 80 -7.58 -5.27 9.31
CA ILE A 80 -7.54 -4.48 8.07
C ILE A 80 -8.85 -4.66 7.31
N ASP A 81 -9.66 -3.62 7.31
CA ASP A 81 -10.88 -3.58 6.49
C ASP A 81 -10.53 -3.24 5.03
N LEU A 82 -10.38 -4.29 4.22
CA LEU A 82 -10.03 -4.16 2.80
C LEU A 82 -11.11 -3.44 1.98
N SER A 83 -12.36 -3.41 2.43
CA SER A 83 -13.45 -2.73 1.72
C SER A 83 -13.25 -1.22 1.66
N LYS A 84 -12.52 -0.66 2.63
CA LYS A 84 -12.19 0.78 2.71
C LYS A 84 -10.99 1.19 1.87
N ILE A 85 -10.28 0.23 1.26
CA ILE A 85 -9.10 0.51 0.43
C ILE A 85 -9.53 0.78 -1.01
N LYS A 86 -9.24 1.97 -1.50
CA LYS A 86 -9.48 2.33 -2.91
C LYS A 86 -8.41 1.71 -3.82
N ILE A 87 -8.68 0.49 -4.26
CA ILE A 87 -7.76 -0.29 -5.10
C ILE A 87 -7.64 0.34 -6.50
N LYS A 88 -6.41 0.60 -6.95
CA LYS A 88 -6.12 1.13 -8.29
C LYS A 88 -6.31 0.07 -9.38
N LYS A 89 -6.50 0.54 -10.63
CA LYS A 89 -6.75 -0.32 -11.81
C LYS A 89 -5.65 -1.35 -12.03
N ILE A 90 -4.38 -0.98 -11.81
CA ILE A 90 -3.25 -1.90 -11.98
C ILE A 90 -3.32 -3.10 -11.03
N PHE A 91 -3.70 -2.92 -9.76
CA PHE A 91 -3.86 -4.05 -8.83
C PHE A 91 -5.05 -4.94 -9.19
N LYS A 92 -6.17 -4.34 -9.64
CA LYS A 92 -7.31 -5.11 -10.17
C LYS A 92 -6.91 -5.95 -11.36
N TRP A 93 -6.12 -5.38 -12.29
CA TRP A 93 -5.62 -6.10 -13.44
C TRP A 93 -4.68 -7.25 -13.05
N LEU A 94 -3.77 -7.05 -12.09
CA LEU A 94 -2.88 -8.10 -11.59
C LEU A 94 -3.68 -9.24 -10.95
N LYS A 95 -4.69 -8.93 -10.14
CA LYS A 95 -5.56 -9.95 -9.53
C LYS A 95 -6.26 -10.83 -10.56
N LEU A 96 -6.69 -10.26 -11.70
CA LEU A 96 -7.27 -11.02 -12.82
C LEU A 96 -6.27 -11.97 -13.51
N LYS A 97 -4.98 -11.96 -13.12
CA LYS A 97 -3.92 -12.84 -13.64
C LYS A 97 -3.59 -13.99 -12.70
N SER A 98 -4.60 -14.50 -12.00
CA SER A 98 -4.51 -15.65 -11.10
C SER A 98 -3.54 -15.46 -9.92
N ILE A 99 -3.29 -14.22 -9.50
CA ILE A 99 -2.56 -13.93 -8.27
C ILE A 99 -3.56 -14.00 -7.11
N SER A 100 -3.29 -14.84 -6.11
CA SER A 100 -4.15 -14.98 -4.93
C SER A 100 -4.21 -13.67 -4.10
N ASP A 101 -5.27 -13.50 -3.32
CA ASP A 101 -5.39 -12.35 -2.41
C ASP A 101 -4.24 -12.31 -1.39
N ALA A 102 -3.85 -13.46 -0.87
CA ALA A 102 -2.72 -13.59 0.04
C ALA A 102 -1.42 -13.08 -0.59
N GLU A 103 -1.13 -13.49 -1.83
CA GLU A 103 0.06 -13.03 -2.55
C GLU A 103 -0.02 -11.53 -2.90
N MET A 104 -1.20 -11.02 -3.26
CA MET A 104 -1.41 -9.59 -3.48
C MET A 104 -1.07 -8.77 -2.24
N LEU A 105 -1.55 -9.18 -1.06
CA LEU A 105 -1.35 -8.48 0.21
C LEU A 105 0.09 -8.60 0.73
N LYS A 106 0.79 -9.69 0.40
CA LYS A 106 2.19 -9.94 0.76
C LYS A 106 3.17 -9.18 -0.15
N THR A 107 2.84 -9.05 -1.43
CA THR A 107 3.76 -8.51 -2.44
C THR A 107 3.55 -7.03 -2.70
N PHE A 108 2.29 -6.58 -2.72
CA PHE A 108 1.94 -5.22 -3.16
C PHE A 108 1.37 -4.36 -2.03
N ASN A 109 1.47 -3.05 -2.23
CA ASN A 109 0.84 -2.06 -1.36
C ASN A 109 -0.70 -1.98 -1.54
N CYS A 110 -1.27 -2.63 -2.56
CA CYS A 110 -2.69 -2.69 -2.90
C CYS A 110 -3.42 -1.34 -2.94
N GLY A 111 -2.69 -0.23 -3.11
CA GLY A 111 -3.25 1.12 -3.14
C GLY A 111 -2.99 1.95 -1.88
N VAL A 112 -2.36 1.36 -0.86
CA VAL A 112 -1.95 2.04 0.38
C VAL A 112 -0.45 2.29 0.35
N GLY A 113 -0.01 3.54 0.34
CA GLY A 113 1.41 3.88 0.35
C GLY A 113 1.96 4.05 1.76
N PHE A 114 1.16 4.59 2.67
CA PHE A 114 1.50 4.76 4.08
C PHE A 114 0.31 4.42 4.96
N CYS A 115 0.58 3.76 6.08
CA CYS A 115 -0.40 3.51 7.14
C CYS A 115 -0.01 4.33 8.37
N LEU A 116 -0.97 5.08 8.94
CA LEU A 116 -0.79 5.87 10.14
C LEU A 116 -1.60 5.25 11.27
N ILE A 117 -0.94 5.03 12.39
CA ILE A 117 -1.54 4.61 13.65
C ILE A 117 -1.74 5.86 14.49
N VAL A 118 -3.00 6.18 14.76
CA VAL A 118 -3.39 7.42 15.43
C VAL A 118 -4.38 7.11 16.54
N ASN A 119 -4.43 7.97 17.55
CA ASN A 119 -5.49 7.90 18.56
C ASN A 119 -6.86 8.12 17.89
N LYS A 120 -7.88 7.38 18.33
CA LYS A 120 -9.26 7.49 17.82
C LYS A 120 -9.76 8.94 17.78
N ASN A 121 -9.42 9.72 18.81
CA ASN A 121 -9.82 11.14 18.94
C ASN A 121 -9.13 12.08 17.94
N ASN A 122 -8.10 11.60 17.25
CA ASN A 122 -7.32 12.37 16.25
C ASN A 122 -7.72 12.05 14.81
N VAL A 123 -8.63 11.11 14.58
CA VAL A 123 -9.02 10.67 13.22
C VAL A 123 -9.69 11.78 12.42
N ALA A 124 -10.39 12.71 13.07
CA ALA A 124 -11.11 13.81 12.44
C ALA A 124 -10.30 15.13 12.34
N LYS A 125 -9.08 15.15 12.85
CA LYS A 125 -8.16 16.32 12.83
C LYS A 125 -7.21 16.25 11.64
#